data_c1b290fd15158dd2c96c989f550b2910
#
_entry.id   c1b290fd15158dd2c96c989f550b2910
#
_cell.length_a   1.000
_cell.length_b   1.000
_cell.length_c   1.000
_cell.angle_alpha   90.00
_cell.angle_beta   90.00
_cell.angle_gamma   90.00
#
_symmetry.space_group_name_H-M   'P 1'
#
loop_
_entity.id
_entity.type
_entity.pdbx_description
1 polymer ?
#
loop_
_entity_poly.entity_id
_entity_poly.type
_entity_poly.pdbx_seq_one_letter_code
_entity_poly.pdbx_strand_id
1 'polypeptide(L)'
;MISANKILKEINDYNLVKLNLDDKYNFEKSDNAYLIKKGSILSFGDNNFTQLMGEYDPVGFSEVILARKKLLRYKLLTDIELFSFSGIRIRKEVNNCDVVMKSIIKYSLARIFGNSKSKGHYLLEDEFITKYQNFFRKFQYVKGDQIFDCKQEPRGMYFIEKGSVSLYTKNDKFITKLVESETFRESALISGKLRN
;
A
#
# COMPACT_ATOMS: atom_id res chain seq x y z
N MET A 1 11.33 3.29 11.49
CA MET A 1 10.34 4.07 10.71
C MET A 1 11.10 5.13 9.97
N ILE A 2 11.02 5.15 8.63
CA ILE A 2 11.54 6.29 7.88
C ILE A 2 10.57 7.44 8.18
N SER A 3 11.06 8.52 8.80
CA SER A 3 10.20 9.69 9.07
C SER A 3 9.81 10.36 7.75
N ALA A 4 8.60 10.89 7.67
CA ALA A 4 8.15 11.65 6.49
C ALA A 4 9.13 12.78 6.14
N ASN A 5 9.73 13.42 7.14
CA ASN A 5 10.77 14.44 6.97
C ASN A 5 12.04 13.91 6.28
N LYS A 6 12.42 12.65 6.52
CA LYS A 6 13.56 12.05 5.83
C LYS A 6 13.24 11.79 4.36
N ILE A 7 12.03 11.27 4.09
CA ILE A 7 11.55 11.07 2.72
C ILE A 7 11.51 12.41 1.96
N LEU A 8 10.97 13.47 2.58
CA LEU A 8 10.89 14.80 1.97
C LEU A 8 12.24 15.43 1.71
N LYS A 9 13.26 15.15 2.54
CA LYS A 9 14.63 15.62 2.29
C LYS A 9 15.29 14.94 1.09
N GLU A 10 14.94 13.70 0.82
CA GLU A 10 15.46 12.92 -0.31
C GLU A 10 14.67 13.19 -1.61
N ILE A 11 13.39 13.55 -1.50
CA ILE A 11 12.53 13.86 -2.65
C ILE A 11 12.41 15.38 -2.77
N ASN A 12 13.41 16.02 -3.38
CA ASN A 12 13.44 17.48 -3.52
C ASN A 12 12.47 18.06 -4.56
N ASP A 13 11.66 17.26 -5.22
CA ASP A 13 10.80 17.67 -6.33
C ASP A 13 9.32 17.52 -5.99
N TYR A 14 8.85 18.46 -5.22
CA TYR A 14 7.42 18.61 -4.90
C TYR A 14 7.02 20.08 -4.99
N ASN A 15 5.76 20.34 -5.27
CA ASN A 15 5.16 21.65 -5.19
C ASN A 15 4.36 21.79 -3.89
N LEU A 16 4.39 22.97 -3.28
CA LEU A 16 3.53 23.27 -2.14
C LEU A 16 2.18 23.80 -2.65
N VAL A 17 1.10 23.14 -2.29
CA VAL A 17 -0.27 23.54 -2.59
C VAL A 17 -0.93 23.97 -1.28
N LYS A 18 -1.54 25.15 -1.27
CA LYS A 18 -2.32 25.68 -0.14
C LYS A 18 -3.76 25.83 -0.59
N LEU A 19 -4.66 25.31 0.21
CA LEU A 19 -6.10 25.38 -0.04
C LEU A 19 -6.80 25.86 1.23
N ASN A 20 -7.72 26.79 1.06
CA ASN A 20 -8.61 27.22 2.13
C ASN A 20 -9.80 26.25 2.23
N LEU A 21 -10.46 26.22 3.36
CA LEU A 21 -11.58 25.31 3.64
C LEU A 21 -12.68 25.36 2.56
N ASP A 22 -12.92 26.55 2.00
CA ASP A 22 -13.98 26.77 1.01
C ASP A 22 -13.54 26.51 -0.44
N ASP A 23 -12.26 26.18 -0.65
CA ASP A 23 -11.72 25.92 -1.97
C ASP A 23 -12.27 24.60 -2.54
N LYS A 24 -12.81 24.67 -3.76
CA LYS A 24 -13.27 23.49 -4.50
C LYS A 24 -12.10 22.84 -5.25
N TYR A 25 -11.28 22.10 -4.54
CA TYR A 25 -10.17 21.38 -5.15
C TYR A 25 -10.57 19.95 -5.54
N ASN A 26 -10.34 19.60 -6.81
CA ASN A 26 -10.72 18.29 -7.31
C ASN A 26 -9.53 17.33 -7.31
N PHE A 27 -9.34 16.65 -6.20
CA PHE A 27 -8.31 15.62 -6.06
C PHE A 27 -8.50 14.47 -7.06
N GLU A 28 -9.73 14.16 -7.43
CA GLU A 28 -10.08 12.99 -8.26
C GLU A 28 -9.57 13.14 -9.70
N LYS A 29 -9.56 14.37 -10.22
CA LYS A 29 -9.12 14.68 -11.59
C LYS A 29 -7.62 14.88 -11.71
N SER A 30 -6.93 15.06 -10.59
CA SER A 30 -5.49 15.31 -10.59
C SER A 30 -4.71 14.00 -10.75
N ASP A 31 -3.71 14.00 -11.63
CA ASP A 31 -2.72 12.91 -11.73
C ASP A 31 -1.61 13.02 -10.68
N ASN A 32 -1.73 13.94 -9.73
CA ASN A 32 -0.76 14.10 -8.66
C ASN A 32 -1.13 13.27 -7.43
N ALA A 33 -0.11 12.87 -6.68
CA ALA A 33 -0.25 12.37 -5.32
C ALA A 33 0.13 13.48 -4.33
N TYR A 34 -0.38 13.39 -3.11
CA TYR A 34 -0.15 14.42 -2.10
C TYR A 34 0.21 13.81 -0.75
N LEU A 35 1.02 14.56 0.01
CA LEU A 35 1.27 14.29 1.42
C LEU A 35 0.78 15.51 2.21
N ILE A 36 -0.04 15.28 3.23
CA ILE A 36 -0.57 16.38 4.04
C ILE A 36 0.58 16.96 4.88
N LYS A 37 0.88 18.22 4.68
CA LYS A 37 1.88 18.96 5.48
C LYS A 37 1.26 19.53 6.73
N LYS A 38 0.03 20.08 6.61
CA LYS A 38 -0.71 20.71 7.70
C LYS A 38 -2.21 20.64 7.38
N GLY A 39 -3.03 20.53 8.42
CA GLY A 39 -4.48 20.49 8.30
C GLY A 39 -5.03 19.07 8.24
N SER A 40 -6.32 18.94 7.92
CA SER A 40 -7.01 17.66 7.89
C SER A 40 -8.06 17.59 6.78
N ILE A 41 -8.23 16.39 6.25
CA ILE A 41 -9.26 16.07 5.25
C ILE A 41 -10.02 14.82 5.65
N LEU A 42 -11.23 14.71 5.21
CA LEU A 42 -12.03 13.49 5.28
C LEU A 42 -12.01 12.82 3.92
N SER A 43 -11.51 11.59 3.84
CA SER A 43 -11.66 10.74 2.67
C SER A 43 -12.88 9.86 2.82
N PHE A 44 -13.63 9.69 1.74
CA PHE A 44 -14.81 8.83 1.72
C PHE A 44 -14.97 8.19 0.35
N GLY A 45 -15.43 6.96 0.37
CA GLY A 45 -15.63 6.16 -0.82
C GLY A 45 -16.99 5.47 -0.80
N ASP A 46 -17.20 4.61 -1.76
CA ASP A 46 -18.34 3.73 -1.77
C ASP A 46 -18.25 2.74 -0.59
N ASN A 47 -19.37 2.11 -0.22
CA ASN A 47 -19.47 1.17 0.92
C ASN A 47 -19.21 1.76 2.31
N ASN A 48 -19.61 3.00 2.55
CA ASN A 48 -19.49 3.69 3.84
C ASN A 48 -18.05 3.80 4.37
N PHE A 49 -17.05 3.67 3.49
CA PHE A 49 -15.68 3.93 3.88
C PHE A 49 -15.51 5.42 4.18
N THR A 50 -15.05 5.71 5.38
CA THR A 50 -14.74 7.08 5.81
C THR A 50 -13.48 7.05 6.67
N GLN A 51 -12.52 7.92 6.34
CA GLN A 51 -11.27 8.03 7.09
C GLN A 51 -10.88 9.50 7.27
N LEU A 52 -10.61 9.89 8.51
CA LEU A 52 -9.97 11.15 8.83
C LEU A 52 -8.47 11.03 8.53
N MET A 53 -7.94 11.99 7.77
CA MET A 53 -6.53 12.06 7.39
C MET A 53 -5.94 13.38 7.86
N GLY A 54 -4.74 13.33 8.38
CA GLY A 54 -4.00 14.46 8.97
C GLY A 54 -2.57 14.55 8.49
N GLU A 55 -1.71 15.23 9.25
CA GLU A 55 -0.32 15.47 8.88
C GLU A 55 0.42 14.18 8.54
N TYR A 56 1.13 14.21 7.42
CA TYR A 56 1.90 13.12 6.83
C TYR A 56 1.09 11.92 6.31
N ASP A 57 -0.23 12.02 6.27
CA ASP A 57 -1.03 11.00 5.60
C ASP A 57 -0.95 11.16 4.07
N PRO A 58 -0.79 10.04 3.34
CA PRO A 58 -0.66 10.05 1.89
C PRO A 58 -2.03 10.08 1.20
N VAL A 59 -2.18 10.93 0.20
CA VAL A 59 -3.41 11.09 -0.59
C VAL A 59 -3.13 10.74 -2.05
N GLY A 60 -3.78 9.72 -2.58
CA GLY A 60 -3.78 9.36 -4.00
C GLY A 60 -2.50 8.70 -4.52
N PHE A 61 -1.53 8.32 -3.66
CA PHE A 61 -0.29 7.66 -4.10
C PHE A 61 -0.54 6.33 -4.78
N SER A 62 -1.45 5.56 -4.25
CA SER A 62 -1.73 4.21 -4.75
C SER A 62 -2.36 4.22 -6.11
N GLU A 63 -3.34 5.09 -6.30
CA GLU A 63 -4.03 5.25 -7.57
C GLU A 63 -3.08 5.77 -8.64
N VAL A 64 -2.20 6.69 -8.25
CA VAL A 64 -1.17 7.22 -9.15
C VAL A 64 -0.19 6.13 -9.57
N ILE A 65 0.32 5.33 -8.63
CA ILE A 65 1.27 4.24 -8.92
C ILE A 65 0.61 3.16 -9.80
N LEU A 66 -0.65 2.84 -9.51
CA LEU A 66 -1.40 1.84 -10.27
C LEU A 66 -1.98 2.38 -11.58
N ALA A 67 -1.78 3.68 -11.89
CA ALA A 67 -2.39 4.38 -13.03
C ALA A 67 -3.91 4.19 -13.10
N ARG A 68 -4.59 4.28 -11.95
CA ARG A 68 -6.04 4.09 -11.82
C ARG A 68 -6.75 5.40 -11.56
N LYS A 69 -8.04 5.43 -11.89
CA LYS A 69 -8.93 6.51 -11.46
C LYS A 69 -9.01 6.51 -9.93
N LYS A 70 -8.92 7.69 -9.33
CA LYS A 70 -9.13 7.87 -7.89
C LYS A 70 -10.58 7.54 -7.54
N LEU A 71 -10.76 6.63 -6.62
CA LEU A 71 -12.07 6.15 -6.17
C LEU A 71 -12.57 6.90 -4.92
N LEU A 72 -11.63 7.47 -4.16
CA LEU A 72 -11.96 8.22 -2.96
C LEU A 72 -12.27 9.66 -3.30
N ARG A 73 -13.29 10.19 -2.68
CA ARG A 73 -13.63 11.61 -2.64
C ARG A 73 -13.06 12.22 -1.38
N TYR A 74 -12.75 13.51 -1.43
CA TYR A 74 -12.09 14.20 -0.33
C TYR A 74 -12.83 15.49 0.00
N LYS A 75 -13.01 15.75 1.31
CA LYS A 75 -13.60 16.97 1.85
C LYS A 75 -12.60 17.62 2.79
N LEU A 76 -12.27 18.88 2.58
CA LEU A 76 -11.46 19.65 3.51
C LEU A 76 -12.24 19.83 4.81
N LEU A 77 -11.56 19.67 5.94
CA LEU A 77 -12.10 19.95 7.27
C LEU A 77 -11.48 21.20 7.89
N THR A 78 -10.30 21.58 7.39
CA THR A 78 -9.57 22.79 7.75
C THR A 78 -8.89 23.35 6.51
N ASP A 79 -8.31 24.55 6.60
CA ASP A 79 -7.31 24.99 5.66
C ASP A 79 -6.17 23.96 5.64
N ILE A 80 -5.62 23.67 4.46
CA ILE A 80 -4.65 22.59 4.27
C ILE A 80 -3.44 23.03 3.47
N GLU A 81 -2.27 22.57 3.87
CA GLU A 81 -1.06 22.61 3.06
C GLU A 81 -0.67 21.20 2.64
N LEU A 82 -0.36 21.02 1.37
CA LEU A 82 -0.03 19.73 0.77
C LEU A 82 1.31 19.80 0.04
N PHE A 83 2.14 18.79 0.21
CA PHE A 83 3.21 18.49 -0.73
C PHE A 83 2.61 17.73 -1.91
N SER A 84 2.71 18.28 -3.12
CA SER A 84 2.20 17.70 -4.35
C SER A 84 3.31 17.08 -5.17
N PHE A 85 3.16 15.84 -5.55
CA PHE A 85 4.11 15.04 -6.33
C PHE A 85 3.51 14.68 -7.68
N SER A 86 4.26 14.89 -8.75
CA SER A 86 3.84 14.52 -10.11
C SER A 86 3.65 13.01 -10.23
N GLY A 87 2.47 12.59 -10.69
CA GLY A 87 2.17 11.18 -10.90
C GLY A 87 3.02 10.56 -12.00
N ILE A 88 3.34 11.31 -13.04
CA ILE A 88 4.26 10.85 -14.10
C ILE A 88 5.61 10.48 -13.50
N ARG A 89 6.14 11.34 -12.63
CA ARG A 89 7.42 11.09 -11.98
C ARG A 89 7.36 9.91 -11.03
N ILE A 90 6.35 9.84 -10.17
CA ILE A 90 6.18 8.70 -9.26
C ILE A 90 6.16 7.38 -10.06
N ARG A 91 5.40 7.31 -11.14
CA ARG A 91 5.35 6.11 -11.98
C ARG A 91 6.69 5.81 -12.64
N LYS A 92 7.43 6.84 -13.06
CA LYS A 92 8.78 6.66 -13.62
C LYS A 92 9.71 6.03 -12.59
N GLU A 93 9.74 6.55 -11.37
CA GLU A 93 10.58 6.00 -10.29
C GLU A 93 10.21 4.55 -9.95
N VAL A 94 8.91 4.24 -9.81
CA VAL A 94 8.46 2.87 -9.58
C VAL A 94 8.81 1.95 -10.76
N ASN A 95 8.75 2.44 -12.00
CA ASN A 95 9.11 1.65 -13.17
C ASN A 95 10.63 1.41 -13.31
N ASN A 96 11.44 2.28 -12.73
CA ASN A 96 12.90 2.11 -12.67
C ASN A 96 13.34 1.14 -11.57
N CYS A 97 12.45 0.78 -10.64
CA CYS A 97 12.75 -0.25 -9.66
C CYS A 97 12.99 -1.60 -10.34
N ASP A 98 13.74 -2.46 -9.65
CA ASP A 98 13.83 -3.88 -10.00
C ASP A 98 12.43 -4.48 -10.20
N VAL A 99 12.31 -5.42 -11.15
CA VAL A 99 11.02 -5.99 -11.55
C VAL A 99 10.29 -6.64 -10.37
N VAL A 100 11.01 -7.32 -9.48
CA VAL A 100 10.43 -7.95 -8.29
C VAL A 100 9.88 -6.87 -7.35
N MET A 101 10.68 -5.84 -7.07
CA MET A 101 10.27 -4.73 -6.20
C MET A 101 9.06 -3.98 -6.79
N LYS A 102 9.08 -3.68 -8.08
CA LYS A 102 7.95 -3.05 -8.78
C LYS A 102 6.67 -3.86 -8.66
N SER A 103 6.75 -5.17 -8.82
CA SER A 103 5.62 -6.06 -8.70
C SER A 103 5.09 -6.11 -7.27
N ILE A 104 5.96 -6.20 -6.27
CA ILE A 104 5.59 -6.16 -4.85
C ILE A 104 4.88 -4.85 -4.52
N ILE A 105 5.41 -3.69 -4.94
CA ILE A 105 4.79 -2.38 -4.70
C ILE A 105 3.38 -2.34 -5.30
N LYS A 106 3.24 -2.67 -6.59
CA LYS A 106 1.95 -2.61 -7.29
C LYS A 106 0.92 -3.54 -6.67
N TYR A 107 1.34 -4.71 -6.28
CA TYR A 107 0.46 -5.68 -5.64
C TYR A 107 0.00 -5.24 -4.25
N SER A 108 0.92 -4.88 -3.39
CA SER A 108 0.60 -4.43 -2.04
C SER A 108 -0.42 -3.29 -2.08
N LEU A 109 -0.22 -2.36 -3.02
CA LEU A 109 -1.16 -1.25 -3.22
C LEU A 109 -2.52 -1.72 -3.75
N ALA A 110 -2.55 -2.59 -4.75
CA ALA A 110 -3.79 -3.13 -5.30
C ALA A 110 -4.62 -3.86 -4.23
N ARG A 111 -3.95 -4.59 -3.35
CA ARG A 111 -4.57 -5.31 -2.23
C ARG A 111 -5.15 -4.36 -1.17
N ILE A 112 -4.41 -3.33 -0.77
CA ILE A 112 -4.85 -2.34 0.23
C ILE A 112 -6.15 -1.66 -0.24
N PHE A 113 -6.28 -1.39 -1.54
CA PHE A 113 -7.44 -0.70 -2.12
C PHE A 113 -8.62 -1.61 -2.49
N GLY A 114 -8.70 -2.80 -1.89
CA GLY A 114 -9.93 -3.59 -1.89
C GLY A 114 -10.29 -4.25 -3.22
N ASN A 115 -9.35 -4.34 -4.16
CA ASN A 115 -9.52 -5.21 -5.32
C ASN A 115 -9.35 -6.70 -5.01
N SER A 116 -9.43 -7.05 -3.75
CA SER A 116 -9.43 -8.43 -3.26
C SER A 116 -10.59 -9.29 -3.80
N LYS A 117 -11.60 -8.66 -4.42
CA LYS A 117 -12.67 -9.40 -5.11
C LYS A 117 -12.35 -9.72 -6.56
N SER A 118 -11.40 -9.08 -7.18
CA SER A 118 -10.89 -9.54 -8.47
C SER A 118 -9.94 -10.68 -8.18
N LYS A 119 -10.42 -11.88 -8.44
CA LYS A 119 -9.68 -13.14 -8.33
C LYS A 119 -8.22 -12.95 -8.77
N GLY A 120 -7.33 -13.08 -7.83
CA GLY A 120 -5.94 -13.06 -7.69
C GLY A 120 -4.94 -13.24 -8.84
N HIS A 121 -5.22 -12.78 -10.03
CA HIS A 121 -4.35 -13.01 -11.17
C HIS A 121 -3.32 -11.90 -11.48
N TYR A 122 -3.16 -10.92 -10.59
CA TYR A 122 -2.43 -9.70 -10.99
C TYR A 122 -0.92 -9.71 -10.79
N LEU A 123 -0.36 -10.73 -10.13
CA LEU A 123 1.05 -10.69 -9.84
C LEU A 123 1.88 -11.82 -10.33
N LEU A 124 1.30 -12.93 -10.31
CA LEU A 124 2.02 -14.16 -10.53
C LEU A 124 1.35 -14.87 -11.70
N GLU A 125 1.32 -14.20 -12.85
CA GLU A 125 1.26 -14.92 -14.11
C GLU A 125 2.35 -15.98 -14.03
N ASP A 126 2.05 -17.18 -14.48
CA ASP A 126 2.98 -18.32 -14.44
C ASP A 126 4.37 -17.95 -15.00
N GLU A 127 4.40 -17.03 -15.96
CA GLU A 127 5.63 -16.46 -16.51
C GLU A 127 6.47 -15.70 -15.47
N PHE A 128 5.84 -14.95 -14.55
CA PHE A 128 6.58 -14.22 -13.52
C PHE A 128 7.21 -15.17 -12.53
N ILE A 129 6.46 -16.16 -12.03
CA ILE A 129 7.00 -17.16 -11.11
C ILE A 129 8.12 -17.94 -11.78
N THR A 130 7.92 -18.38 -13.01
CA THR A 130 8.92 -19.14 -13.76
C THR A 130 10.20 -18.32 -14.00
N LYS A 131 10.04 -17.06 -14.40
CA LYS A 131 11.17 -16.16 -14.65
C LYS A 131 11.98 -15.81 -13.40
N TYR A 132 11.33 -15.71 -12.26
CA TYR A 132 11.96 -15.29 -11.00
C TYR A 132 11.97 -16.40 -9.95
N GLN A 133 11.83 -17.68 -10.34
CA GLN A 133 11.79 -18.83 -9.43
C GLN A 133 12.98 -18.89 -8.45
N ASN A 134 14.15 -18.38 -8.84
CA ASN A 134 15.33 -18.35 -7.97
C ASN A 134 15.20 -17.42 -6.76
N PHE A 135 14.24 -16.51 -6.78
CA PHE A 135 13.92 -15.63 -5.64
C PHE A 135 12.89 -16.23 -4.70
N PHE A 136 12.23 -17.31 -5.12
CA PHE A 136 11.20 -17.97 -4.32
C PHE A 136 11.76 -19.26 -3.71
N ARG A 137 11.41 -19.49 -2.45
CA ARG A 137 11.60 -20.77 -1.79
C ARG A 137 10.25 -21.38 -1.49
N LYS A 138 10.05 -22.61 -1.90
CA LYS A 138 8.81 -23.33 -1.62
C LYS A 138 8.88 -23.97 -0.23
N PHE A 139 7.88 -23.71 0.57
CA PHE A 139 7.67 -24.33 1.89
C PHE A 139 6.35 -25.06 1.88
N GLN A 140 6.29 -26.17 2.59
CA GLN A 140 5.07 -26.93 2.80
C GLN A 140 4.78 -26.99 4.29
N TYR A 141 3.55 -26.67 4.65
CA TYR A 141 3.05 -26.69 6.01
C TYR A 141 1.85 -27.61 6.09
N VAL A 142 1.65 -28.28 7.22
CA VAL A 142 0.46 -29.08 7.49
C VAL A 142 -0.53 -28.27 8.35
N LYS A 143 -1.77 -28.75 8.41
CA LYS A 143 -2.81 -28.08 9.20
C LYS A 143 -2.39 -28.00 10.68
N GLY A 144 -2.37 -26.80 11.21
CA GLY A 144 -1.99 -26.51 12.61
C GLY A 144 -0.56 -25.99 12.77
N ASP A 145 0.27 -26.03 11.73
CA ASP A 145 1.60 -25.47 11.80
C ASP A 145 1.56 -23.95 11.96
N GLN A 146 2.45 -23.45 12.83
CA GLN A 146 2.70 -22.03 12.96
C GLN A 146 3.79 -21.60 11.96
N ILE A 147 3.42 -20.79 10.97
CA ILE A 147 4.35 -20.34 9.92
C ILE A 147 5.33 -19.32 10.46
N PHE A 148 4.88 -18.43 11.35
CA PHE A 148 5.73 -17.43 12.04
C PHE A 148 5.07 -16.93 13.32
N ASP A 149 5.87 -16.36 14.19
CA ASP A 149 5.44 -15.64 15.39
C ASP A 149 5.52 -14.12 15.14
N CYS A 150 4.69 -13.36 15.83
CA CYS A 150 4.69 -11.89 15.78
C CYS A 150 6.02 -11.26 16.28
N LYS A 151 6.78 -11.99 17.09
CA LYS A 151 8.09 -11.56 17.60
C LYS A 151 9.25 -11.83 16.65
N GLN A 152 9.03 -12.62 15.60
CA GLN A 152 10.08 -12.94 14.64
C GLN A 152 10.29 -11.80 13.66
N GLU A 153 11.56 -11.48 13.38
CA GLU A 153 11.91 -10.54 12.33
C GLU A 153 11.35 -11.00 10.96
N PRO A 154 10.84 -10.06 10.16
CA PRO A 154 10.33 -10.38 8.84
C PRO A 154 11.48 -10.73 7.89
N ARG A 155 11.71 -12.02 7.64
CA ARG A 155 12.73 -12.50 6.71
C ARG A 155 12.24 -12.65 5.28
N GLY A 156 10.94 -12.50 5.03
CA GLY A 156 10.36 -12.68 3.70
C GLY A 156 8.86 -12.38 3.68
N MET A 157 8.36 -12.25 2.47
CA MET A 157 6.95 -12.24 2.15
C MET A 157 6.52 -13.65 1.75
N TYR A 158 5.33 -14.04 2.11
CA TYR A 158 4.77 -15.32 1.76
C TYR A 158 3.67 -15.17 0.72
N PHE A 159 3.64 -16.10 -0.20
CA PHE A 159 2.59 -16.27 -1.20
C PHE A 159 1.95 -17.66 -1.01
N ILE A 160 0.63 -17.72 -0.97
CA ILE A 160 -0.10 -18.97 -0.80
C ILE A 160 -0.32 -19.59 -2.18
N GLU A 161 0.46 -20.60 -2.51
CA GLU A 161 0.31 -21.37 -3.76
C GLU A 161 -0.93 -22.26 -3.69
N LYS A 162 -1.16 -22.92 -2.55
CA LYS A 162 -2.29 -23.80 -2.33
C LYS A 162 -2.68 -23.86 -0.86
N GLY A 163 -3.99 -23.86 -0.59
CA GLY A 163 -4.50 -23.97 0.77
C GLY A 163 -4.92 -22.65 1.39
N SER A 164 -4.82 -22.54 2.71
CA SER A 164 -5.21 -21.32 3.44
C SER A 164 -4.41 -21.11 4.70
N VAL A 165 -4.25 -19.84 5.10
CA VAL A 165 -3.55 -19.40 6.31
C VAL A 165 -4.47 -18.50 7.13
N SER A 166 -4.56 -18.74 8.42
CA SER A 166 -5.27 -17.87 9.36
C SER A 166 -4.30 -16.94 10.05
N LEU A 167 -4.62 -15.66 10.09
CA LEU A 167 -3.83 -14.64 10.79
C LEU A 167 -4.48 -14.32 12.12
N TYR A 168 -3.65 -14.20 13.15
CA TYR A 168 -4.06 -13.87 14.52
C TYR A 168 -3.23 -12.69 15.04
N THR A 169 -3.81 -11.95 16.00
CA THR A 169 -3.05 -10.94 16.77
C THR A 169 -2.17 -11.64 17.79
N LYS A 170 -1.28 -10.86 18.45
CA LYS A 170 -0.44 -11.32 19.58
C LYS A 170 -1.25 -11.95 20.73
N ASN A 171 -2.51 -11.59 20.90
CA ASN A 171 -3.42 -12.08 21.93
C ASN A 171 -4.36 -13.16 21.38
N ASP A 172 -3.96 -13.89 20.36
CA ASP A 172 -4.69 -14.99 19.72
C ASP A 172 -6.08 -14.59 19.17
N LYS A 173 -6.33 -13.30 18.98
CA LYS A 173 -7.57 -12.86 18.34
C LYS A 173 -7.45 -13.05 16.82
N PHE A 174 -8.39 -13.77 16.23
CA PHE A 174 -8.50 -13.96 14.79
C PHE A 174 -8.63 -12.61 14.05
N ILE A 175 -7.82 -12.41 13.01
CA ILE A 175 -7.84 -11.23 12.13
C ILE A 175 -8.57 -11.57 10.84
N THR A 176 -8.04 -12.54 10.11
CA THR A 176 -8.57 -12.94 8.79
C THR A 176 -8.03 -14.30 8.39
N LYS A 177 -8.68 -14.91 7.41
CA LYS A 177 -8.22 -16.11 6.73
C LYS A 177 -7.83 -15.73 5.30
N LEU A 178 -6.62 -16.06 4.93
CA LEU A 178 -6.06 -15.90 3.60
C LEU A 178 -6.13 -17.22 2.85
N VAL A 179 -6.36 -17.14 1.56
CA VAL A 179 -6.52 -18.31 0.69
C VAL A 179 -5.50 -18.29 -0.44
N GLU A 180 -5.58 -19.28 -1.31
CA GLU A 180 -4.77 -19.41 -2.51
C GLU A 180 -4.68 -18.10 -3.31
N SER A 181 -3.50 -17.79 -3.83
CA SER A 181 -3.14 -16.54 -4.54
C SER A 181 -3.07 -15.28 -3.66
N GLU A 182 -3.20 -15.39 -2.35
CA GLU A 182 -3.00 -14.26 -1.43
C GLU A 182 -1.60 -14.26 -0.82
N THR A 183 -1.18 -13.07 -0.36
CA THR A 183 0.14 -12.87 0.28
C THR A 183 0.00 -12.37 1.70
N PHE A 184 1.05 -12.51 2.48
CA PHE A 184 1.14 -11.97 3.83
C PHE A 184 2.58 -11.63 4.21
N ARG A 185 2.75 -10.81 5.25
CA ARG A 185 4.03 -10.26 5.77
C ARG A 185 4.70 -9.19 4.91
N GLU A 186 4.11 -8.76 3.81
CA GLU A 186 4.65 -7.71 2.96
C GLU A 186 4.85 -6.38 3.70
N SER A 187 3.88 -5.99 4.55
CA SER A 187 3.97 -4.74 5.33
C SER A 187 5.14 -4.73 6.31
N ALA A 188 5.45 -5.87 6.91
CA ALA A 188 6.57 -6.01 7.86
C ALA A 188 7.92 -5.89 7.15
N LEU A 189 8.04 -6.41 5.93
CA LEU A 189 9.24 -6.25 5.09
C LEU A 189 9.48 -4.80 4.70
N ILE A 190 8.43 -4.11 4.27
CA ILE A 190 8.51 -2.72 3.81
C ILE A 190 8.80 -1.78 4.98
N SER A 191 8.18 -2.00 6.13
CA SER A 191 8.29 -1.13 7.29
C SER A 191 9.51 -1.41 8.18
N GLY A 192 10.13 -2.58 8.06
CA GLY A 192 11.19 -3.05 8.95
C GLY A 192 10.75 -3.20 10.41
N LYS A 193 9.44 -3.21 10.68
CA LYS A 193 8.88 -3.28 12.03
C LYS A 193 8.29 -4.66 12.32
N LEU A 194 8.55 -5.13 13.53
CA LEU A 194 7.76 -6.21 14.12
C LEU A 194 6.31 -5.70 14.31
N ARG A 195 5.33 -6.47 13.88
CA ARG A 195 3.94 -6.18 14.23
C ARG A 195 3.71 -6.50 15.71
N ASN A 196 3.21 -5.50 16.43
CA ASN A 196 2.69 -5.66 17.78
C ASN A 196 1.34 -6.38 17.77
#